data_0b35a01cd1275b495ca5977bc8ac19d4
#
_entry.id   0b35a01cd1275b495ca5977bc8ac19d4
#
_cell.length_a   1.000
_cell.length_b   1.000
_cell.length_c   1.000
_cell.angle_alpha   90.00
_cell.angle_beta   90.00
_cell.angle_gamma   90.00
#
_symmetry.space_group_name_H-M   'P 1'
#
loop_
_entity.id
_entity.type
_entity.pdbx_description
1 polymer ?
#
loop_
_entity_poly.entity_id
_entity_poly.type
_entity_poly.pdbx_seq_one_letter_code
_entity_poly.pdbx_strand_id
1 'polypeptide(L)'
;MNPLEQGAPWLANYGDVPFHLEYPNVSIADAVLKTAEKEKDFPAISFMGKTFSYTVLVEKINQAAAGFVALGVKKGDMVTICMPNVPQAVFCMYALNRIGAVASMIHPLSAVSEIIYYLREVKSDYLLTLDQFYSKVAEVEKTYPVKKVIITSAADELGAVKSAAFKLMNAKKNKVNKADASVIFWKDFIGNGKKVDLAKYIVHMPANETAVILFSGGTTGVTKGIQLSGMNFNALGLQTAAMCNSVVRHARMLA
;
A
#
# COMPACT_ATOMS: atom_id res chain seq x y z
N MET A 1 -16.48 -7.04 -34.18
CA MET A 1 -15.55 -7.94 -33.45
C MET A 1 -14.12 -7.70 -33.96
N ASN A 2 -13.18 -7.48 -33.05
CA ASN A 2 -11.77 -7.30 -33.40
C ASN A 2 -11.23 -8.64 -33.96
N PRO A 3 -10.38 -8.67 -35.02
CA PRO A 3 -9.78 -9.90 -35.53
C PRO A 3 -9.09 -10.79 -34.49
N LEU A 4 -8.60 -10.20 -33.38
CA LEU A 4 -8.02 -10.92 -32.24
C LEU A 4 -9.07 -11.72 -31.44
N GLU A 5 -10.35 -11.40 -31.56
CA GLU A 5 -11.46 -12.08 -30.86
C GLU A 5 -11.92 -13.33 -31.62
N GLN A 6 -11.68 -13.42 -32.92
CA GLN A 6 -12.14 -14.54 -33.76
C GLN A 6 -11.43 -15.88 -33.48
N GLY A 7 -10.39 -15.88 -32.66
CA GLY A 7 -9.65 -17.08 -32.26
C GLY A 7 -9.63 -17.38 -30.76
N ALA A 8 -10.45 -16.69 -29.96
CA ALA A 8 -10.45 -16.82 -28.51
C ALA A 8 -11.60 -17.75 -28.02
N PRO A 9 -11.38 -19.08 -27.91
CA PRO A 9 -12.45 -20.04 -27.60
C PRO A 9 -13.11 -19.80 -26.22
N TRP A 10 -12.43 -19.14 -25.30
CA TRP A 10 -12.96 -18.81 -23.96
C TRP A 10 -14.09 -17.79 -24.00
N LEU A 11 -14.21 -16.96 -25.07
CA LEU A 11 -15.28 -15.96 -25.19
C LEU A 11 -16.67 -16.59 -25.22
N ALA A 12 -16.79 -17.84 -25.67
CA ALA A 12 -18.05 -18.58 -25.65
C ALA A 12 -18.60 -18.79 -24.23
N ASN A 13 -17.74 -18.70 -23.21
CA ASN A 13 -18.11 -18.88 -21.81
C ASN A 13 -18.37 -17.55 -21.06
N TYR A 14 -18.27 -16.40 -21.72
CA TYR A 14 -18.43 -15.10 -21.07
C TYR A 14 -19.89 -14.78 -20.73
N GLY A 15 -20.88 -15.43 -21.41
CA GLY A 15 -22.30 -15.10 -21.20
C GLY A 15 -22.56 -13.62 -21.43
N ASP A 16 -23.09 -12.95 -20.42
CA ASP A 16 -23.39 -11.50 -20.45
C ASP A 16 -22.18 -10.60 -20.07
N VAL A 17 -21.01 -11.19 -19.80
CA VAL A 17 -19.83 -10.40 -19.47
C VAL A 17 -19.32 -9.65 -20.71
N PRO A 18 -19.15 -8.31 -20.64
CA PRO A 18 -18.63 -7.53 -21.76
C PRO A 18 -17.24 -7.98 -22.20
N PHE A 19 -17.01 -8.09 -23.50
CA PHE A 19 -15.68 -8.41 -24.04
C PHE A 19 -14.70 -7.25 -23.90
N HIS A 20 -15.22 -6.02 -23.86
CA HIS A 20 -14.44 -4.80 -23.71
C HIS A 20 -14.97 -4.00 -22.54
N LEU A 21 -14.06 -3.47 -21.74
CA LEU A 21 -14.32 -2.56 -20.65
C LEU A 21 -13.55 -1.27 -20.88
N GLU A 22 -14.17 -0.15 -20.58
CA GLU A 22 -13.49 1.14 -20.52
C GLU A 22 -12.83 1.31 -19.15
N TYR A 23 -11.54 1.57 -19.16
CA TYR A 23 -10.77 1.73 -17.93
C TYR A 23 -10.54 3.21 -17.65
N PRO A 24 -10.80 3.69 -16.41
CA PRO A 24 -10.60 5.08 -16.07
C PRO A 24 -9.12 5.46 -16.09
N ASN A 25 -8.80 6.57 -16.76
CA ASN A 25 -7.44 7.10 -16.79
C ASN A 25 -7.16 7.95 -15.53
N VAL A 26 -7.15 7.30 -14.37
CA VAL A 26 -6.92 7.93 -13.07
C VAL A 26 -5.96 7.09 -12.23
N SER A 27 -5.31 7.73 -11.27
CA SER A 27 -4.47 7.04 -10.30
C SER A 27 -5.28 6.08 -9.41
N ILE A 28 -4.62 5.11 -8.78
CA ILE A 28 -5.31 4.20 -7.83
C ILE A 28 -5.86 4.96 -6.61
N ALA A 29 -5.19 6.02 -6.17
CA ALA A 29 -5.68 6.88 -5.11
C ALA A 29 -6.95 7.62 -5.54
N ASP A 30 -6.96 8.26 -6.72
CA ASP A 30 -8.14 8.96 -7.23
C ASP A 30 -9.33 8.01 -7.45
N ALA A 31 -9.09 6.77 -7.89
CA ALA A 31 -10.15 5.76 -8.03
C ALA A 31 -10.83 5.45 -6.68
N VAL A 32 -10.03 5.26 -5.62
CA VAL A 32 -10.56 5.03 -4.26
C VAL A 32 -11.29 6.25 -3.72
N LEU A 33 -10.76 7.46 -3.95
CA LEU A 33 -11.43 8.69 -3.51
C LEU A 33 -12.79 8.88 -4.18
N LYS A 34 -12.89 8.64 -5.48
CA LYS A 34 -14.17 8.68 -6.21
C LYS A 34 -15.19 7.67 -5.65
N THR A 35 -14.73 6.50 -5.23
CA THR A 35 -15.59 5.52 -4.56
C THR A 35 -16.04 6.04 -3.19
N ALA A 36 -15.12 6.63 -2.43
CA ALA A 36 -15.41 7.20 -1.12
C ALA A 36 -16.43 8.35 -1.15
N GLU A 37 -16.47 9.13 -2.21
CA GLU A 37 -17.48 10.18 -2.39
C GLU A 37 -18.91 9.62 -2.45
N LYS A 38 -19.08 8.42 -3.02
CA LYS A 38 -20.37 7.75 -3.19
C LYS A 38 -20.74 6.85 -2.02
N GLU A 39 -19.76 6.21 -1.39
CA GLU A 39 -19.94 5.14 -0.41
C GLU A 39 -19.33 5.51 0.96
N LYS A 40 -19.50 6.76 1.39
CA LYS A 40 -18.84 7.37 2.57
C LYS A 40 -18.84 6.49 3.83
N ASP A 41 -20.01 5.98 4.18
CA ASP A 41 -20.23 5.25 5.43
C ASP A 41 -20.09 3.73 5.25
N PHE A 42 -19.91 3.27 3.99
CA PHE A 42 -19.75 1.84 3.74
C PHE A 42 -18.39 1.33 4.26
N PRO A 43 -18.33 0.10 4.80
CA PRO A 43 -17.08 -0.54 5.24
C PRO A 43 -16.08 -0.70 4.09
N ALA A 44 -14.93 -0.04 4.19
CA ALA A 44 -13.84 -0.16 3.24
C ALA A 44 -12.82 -1.23 3.66
N ILE A 45 -12.47 -1.30 4.95
CA ILE A 45 -11.51 -2.27 5.49
C ILE A 45 -12.05 -2.82 6.81
N SER A 46 -11.91 -4.12 7.02
CA SER A 46 -12.11 -4.77 8.31
C SER A 46 -10.82 -5.47 8.74
N PHE A 47 -10.32 -5.16 9.94
CA PHE A 47 -9.07 -5.71 10.45
C PHE A 47 -9.21 -6.04 11.94
N MET A 48 -9.01 -7.28 12.33
CA MET A 48 -9.06 -7.76 13.72
C MET A 48 -10.31 -7.31 14.49
N GLY A 49 -11.45 -7.25 13.80
CA GLY A 49 -12.75 -6.85 14.35
C GLY A 49 -12.97 -5.33 14.46
N LYS A 50 -12.07 -4.51 13.93
CA LYS A 50 -12.28 -3.09 13.69
C LYS A 50 -12.62 -2.86 12.23
N THR A 51 -13.61 -2.03 11.97
CA THR A 51 -14.03 -1.65 10.63
C THR A 51 -13.72 -0.17 10.39
N PHE A 52 -13.21 0.13 9.22
CA PHE A 52 -12.94 1.47 8.72
C PHE A 52 -13.91 1.74 7.57
N SER A 53 -14.70 2.81 7.66
CA SER A 53 -15.51 3.26 6.54
C SER A 53 -14.63 3.92 5.46
N TYR A 54 -15.19 4.17 4.27
CA TYR A 54 -14.47 4.92 3.23
C TYR A 54 -14.08 6.32 3.69
N THR A 55 -14.92 7.01 4.46
CA THR A 55 -14.57 8.30 5.09
C THR A 55 -13.29 8.20 5.92
N VAL A 56 -13.23 7.20 6.81
CA VAL A 56 -12.06 6.98 7.66
C VAL A 56 -10.84 6.55 6.84
N LEU A 57 -11.04 5.71 5.82
CA LEU A 57 -9.95 5.32 4.91
C LEU A 57 -9.31 6.54 4.25
N VAL A 58 -10.12 7.45 3.68
CA VAL A 58 -9.61 8.68 3.04
C VAL A 58 -8.88 9.58 4.03
N GLU A 59 -9.41 9.72 5.25
CA GLU A 59 -8.73 10.46 6.31
C GLU A 59 -7.35 9.87 6.62
N LYS A 60 -7.25 8.55 6.78
CA LYS A 60 -5.99 7.84 7.04
C LYS A 60 -5.00 7.96 5.88
N ILE A 61 -5.48 7.87 4.64
CA ILE A 61 -4.66 8.11 3.44
C ILE A 61 -4.07 9.53 3.47
N ASN A 62 -4.90 10.54 3.75
CA ASN A 62 -4.45 11.94 3.79
C ASN A 62 -3.46 12.18 4.94
N GLN A 63 -3.69 11.62 6.12
CA GLN A 63 -2.76 11.70 7.24
C GLN A 63 -1.40 11.08 6.90
N ALA A 64 -1.38 9.90 6.28
CA ALA A 64 -0.14 9.24 5.87
C ALA A 64 0.57 10.02 4.74
N ALA A 65 -0.17 10.55 3.76
CA ALA A 65 0.37 11.38 2.69
C ALA A 65 1.07 12.63 3.24
N ALA A 66 0.42 13.34 4.16
CA ALA A 66 1.01 14.49 4.85
C ALA A 66 2.24 14.09 5.68
N GLY A 67 2.23 12.91 6.31
CA GLY A 67 3.39 12.36 7.01
C GLY A 67 4.59 12.13 6.08
N PHE A 68 4.37 11.55 4.90
CA PHE A 68 5.42 11.36 3.89
C PHE A 68 5.97 12.69 3.37
N VAL A 69 5.11 13.65 3.09
CA VAL A 69 5.53 15.01 2.69
C VAL A 69 6.38 15.66 3.77
N ALA A 70 5.99 15.54 5.06
CA ALA A 70 6.77 16.06 6.18
C ALA A 70 8.15 15.41 6.32
N LEU A 71 8.32 14.16 5.86
CA LEU A 71 9.61 13.48 5.78
C LEU A 71 10.44 13.89 4.55
N GLY A 72 9.88 14.66 3.63
CA GLY A 72 10.53 15.11 2.42
C GLY A 72 10.36 14.19 1.21
N VAL A 73 9.44 13.23 1.27
CA VAL A 73 9.07 12.38 0.12
C VAL A 73 8.42 13.23 -0.96
N LYS A 74 8.84 13.04 -2.20
CA LYS A 74 8.42 13.82 -3.37
C LYS A 74 7.85 12.89 -4.46
N LYS A 75 7.22 13.51 -5.46
CA LYS A 75 6.81 12.80 -6.68
C LYS A 75 8.00 12.07 -7.30
N GLY A 76 7.80 10.80 -7.64
CA GLY A 76 8.80 9.91 -8.22
C GLY A 76 9.68 9.18 -7.21
N ASP A 77 9.66 9.56 -5.93
CA ASP A 77 10.41 8.83 -4.90
C ASP A 77 9.83 7.43 -4.70
N MET A 78 10.72 6.49 -4.36
CA MET A 78 10.36 5.13 -4.00
C MET A 78 10.34 4.98 -2.48
N VAL A 79 9.25 4.46 -1.93
CA VAL A 79 9.14 4.14 -0.50
C VAL A 79 8.85 2.66 -0.34
N THR A 80 9.71 1.96 0.41
CA THR A 80 9.55 0.53 0.62
C THR A 80 8.62 0.25 1.79
N ILE A 81 7.58 -0.55 1.54
CA ILE A 81 6.62 -1.03 2.52
C ILE A 81 6.91 -2.51 2.78
N CYS A 82 7.58 -2.81 3.89
CA CYS A 82 7.98 -4.16 4.32
C CYS A 82 7.05 -4.65 5.43
N MET A 83 5.81 -4.96 5.09
CA MET A 83 4.76 -5.33 6.05
C MET A 83 3.83 -6.39 5.47
N PRO A 84 3.15 -7.17 6.34
CA PRO A 84 2.03 -8.01 5.91
C PRO A 84 0.80 -7.14 5.58
N ASN A 85 -0.31 -7.78 5.21
CA ASN A 85 -1.58 -7.11 4.94
C ASN A 85 -2.17 -6.53 6.23
N VAL A 86 -1.81 -5.30 6.53
CA VAL A 86 -2.34 -4.50 7.65
C VAL A 86 -2.89 -3.18 7.12
N PRO A 87 -3.82 -2.53 7.83
CA PRO A 87 -4.43 -1.28 7.36
C PRO A 87 -3.41 -0.20 7.00
N GLN A 88 -2.32 -0.09 7.75
CA GLN A 88 -1.27 0.91 7.50
C GLN A 88 -0.57 0.70 6.15
N ALA A 89 -0.40 -0.56 5.69
CA ALA A 89 0.15 -0.85 4.37
C ALA A 89 -0.76 -0.28 3.27
N VAL A 90 -2.07 -0.48 3.42
CA VAL A 90 -3.08 0.06 2.49
C VAL A 90 -3.09 1.59 2.51
N PHE A 91 -3.13 2.19 3.70
CA PHE A 91 -3.12 3.67 3.83
C PHE A 91 -1.88 4.26 3.15
N CYS A 92 -0.70 3.69 3.40
CA CYS A 92 0.55 4.19 2.87
C CYS A 92 0.69 3.98 1.37
N MET A 93 0.23 2.86 0.82
CA MET A 93 0.22 2.61 -0.62
C MET A 93 -0.58 3.69 -1.37
N TYR A 94 -1.81 3.96 -0.94
CA TYR A 94 -2.64 5.02 -1.53
C TYR A 94 -2.10 6.42 -1.23
N ALA A 95 -1.53 6.65 -0.05
CA ALA A 95 -0.94 7.92 0.34
C ALA A 95 0.25 8.31 -0.56
N LEU A 96 1.14 7.36 -0.83
CA LEU A 96 2.28 7.56 -1.74
C LEU A 96 1.79 7.88 -3.14
N ASN A 97 0.84 7.11 -3.66
CA ASN A 97 0.27 7.35 -4.97
C ASN A 97 -0.41 8.73 -5.06
N ARG A 98 -1.06 9.20 -3.98
CA ARG A 98 -1.71 10.51 -3.92
C ARG A 98 -0.74 11.69 -4.05
N ILE A 99 0.51 11.54 -3.63
CA ILE A 99 1.58 12.54 -3.76
C ILE A 99 2.51 12.25 -4.94
N GLY A 100 2.17 11.28 -5.79
CA GLY A 100 2.94 10.90 -6.97
C GLY A 100 4.22 10.10 -6.68
N ALA A 101 4.38 9.57 -5.48
CA ALA A 101 5.44 8.63 -5.13
C ALA A 101 5.01 7.18 -5.39
N VAL A 102 5.95 6.26 -5.43
CA VAL A 102 5.74 4.85 -5.75
C VAL A 102 5.93 3.98 -4.51
N ALA A 103 4.99 3.08 -4.25
CA ALA A 103 5.11 2.09 -3.19
C ALA A 103 5.87 0.85 -3.69
N SER A 104 7.03 0.54 -3.11
CA SER A 104 7.72 -0.73 -3.31
C SER A 104 7.29 -1.70 -2.19
N MET A 105 6.43 -2.65 -2.51
CA MET A 105 5.87 -3.55 -1.52
C MET A 105 6.63 -4.87 -1.49
N ILE A 106 7.16 -5.22 -0.33
CA ILE A 106 7.97 -6.42 -0.13
C ILE A 106 7.47 -7.24 1.06
N HIS A 107 7.72 -8.55 1.00
CA HIS A 107 7.28 -9.45 2.06
C HIS A 107 8.18 -9.33 3.30
N PRO A 108 7.64 -9.16 4.51
CA PRO A 108 8.45 -8.93 5.72
C PRO A 108 9.22 -10.16 6.19
N LEU A 109 8.89 -11.35 5.68
CA LEU A 109 9.61 -12.58 5.98
C LEU A 109 10.77 -12.86 5.00
N SER A 110 10.96 -12.02 3.96
CA SER A 110 12.11 -12.09 3.07
C SER A 110 13.43 -12.09 3.86
N ALA A 111 14.46 -12.73 3.32
CA ALA A 111 15.79 -12.73 3.92
C ALA A 111 16.38 -11.31 3.94
N VAL A 112 17.28 -11.04 4.87
CA VAL A 112 17.97 -9.74 4.99
C VAL A 112 18.64 -9.34 3.67
N SER A 113 19.33 -10.29 3.01
CA SER A 113 19.98 -10.08 1.72
C SER A 113 18.99 -9.73 0.60
N GLU A 114 17.81 -10.33 0.59
CA GLU A 114 16.75 -10.02 -0.37
C GLU A 114 16.20 -8.60 -0.15
N ILE A 115 15.93 -8.23 1.11
CA ILE A 115 15.45 -6.87 1.44
C ILE A 115 16.49 -5.83 0.99
N ILE A 116 17.78 -6.06 1.25
CA ILE A 116 18.87 -5.19 0.79
C ILE A 116 18.86 -5.08 -0.74
N TYR A 117 18.72 -6.21 -1.42
CA TYR A 117 18.64 -6.24 -2.88
C TYR A 117 17.46 -5.40 -3.39
N TYR A 118 16.25 -5.58 -2.83
CA TYR A 118 15.05 -4.83 -3.22
C TYR A 118 15.20 -3.33 -3.00
N LEU A 119 15.74 -2.93 -1.85
CA LEU A 119 16.00 -1.51 -1.55
C LEU A 119 16.97 -0.86 -2.55
N ARG A 120 18.02 -1.59 -2.95
CA ARG A 120 19.00 -1.14 -3.94
C ARG A 120 18.38 -1.00 -5.33
N GLU A 121 17.61 -1.98 -5.77
CA GLU A 121 16.96 -1.98 -7.08
C GLU A 121 16.04 -0.77 -7.27
N VAL A 122 15.25 -0.44 -6.24
CA VAL A 122 14.34 0.70 -6.31
C VAL A 122 14.95 2.00 -5.75
N LYS A 123 16.17 1.96 -5.24
CA LYS A 123 16.87 3.11 -4.61
C LYS A 123 16.01 3.78 -3.54
N SER A 124 15.39 2.97 -2.67
CA SER A 124 14.48 3.48 -1.65
C SER A 124 15.24 4.07 -0.47
N ASP A 125 14.97 5.32 -0.16
CA ASP A 125 15.52 6.05 0.99
C ASP A 125 14.64 5.93 2.25
N TYR A 126 13.47 5.32 2.13
CA TYR A 126 12.47 5.21 3.18
C TYR A 126 11.96 3.78 3.29
N LEU A 127 11.88 3.27 4.52
CA LEU A 127 11.36 1.94 4.79
C LEU A 127 10.27 2.01 5.87
N LEU A 128 9.12 1.40 5.59
CA LEU A 128 8.02 1.27 6.53
C LEU A 128 7.88 -0.19 6.95
N THR A 129 7.80 -0.47 8.27
CA THR A 129 7.67 -1.83 8.78
C THR A 129 6.90 -1.89 10.11
N LEU A 130 6.51 -3.10 10.53
CA LEU A 130 5.97 -3.33 11.86
C LEU A 130 7.09 -3.48 12.90
N ASP A 131 6.80 -3.10 14.14
CA ASP A 131 7.68 -3.24 15.29
C ASP A 131 8.24 -4.65 15.47
N GLN A 132 7.45 -5.68 15.15
CA GLN A 132 7.88 -7.08 15.22
C GLN A 132 8.98 -7.48 14.22
N PHE A 133 9.16 -6.71 13.15
CA PHE A 133 10.20 -6.96 12.14
C PHE A 133 11.41 -6.01 12.27
N TYR A 134 11.41 -5.12 13.26
CA TYR A 134 12.46 -4.12 13.43
C TYR A 134 13.87 -4.72 13.53
N SER A 135 14.04 -5.84 14.25
CA SER A 135 15.36 -6.47 14.38
C SER A 135 15.96 -6.86 13.03
N LYS A 136 15.12 -7.32 12.10
CA LYS A 136 15.54 -7.64 10.73
C LYS A 136 15.90 -6.37 9.95
N VAL A 137 15.10 -5.31 10.08
CA VAL A 137 15.38 -4.02 9.44
C VAL A 137 16.65 -3.39 9.97
N ALA A 138 16.90 -3.45 11.29
CA ALA A 138 18.14 -2.98 11.88
C ALA A 138 19.38 -3.73 11.34
N GLU A 139 19.24 -5.01 10.96
CA GLU A 139 20.31 -5.75 10.28
C GLU A 139 20.49 -5.28 8.82
N VAL A 140 19.39 -5.01 8.11
CA VAL A 140 19.42 -4.44 6.76
C VAL A 140 20.15 -3.09 6.75
N GLU A 141 19.88 -2.21 7.72
CA GLU A 141 20.47 -0.87 7.80
C GLU A 141 21.97 -0.85 8.00
N LYS A 142 22.56 -1.91 8.55
CA LYS A 142 24.03 -2.04 8.63
C LYS A 142 24.71 -2.06 7.25
N THR A 143 24.00 -2.54 6.24
CA THR A 143 24.53 -2.69 4.86
C THR A 143 23.92 -1.68 3.89
N TYR A 144 22.68 -1.31 4.11
CA TYR A 144 21.95 -0.33 3.31
C TYR A 144 21.19 0.63 4.23
N PRO A 145 21.84 1.69 4.72
CA PRO A 145 21.19 2.68 5.56
C PRO A 145 20.17 3.49 4.75
N VAL A 146 18.97 3.65 5.30
CA VAL A 146 17.92 4.49 4.72
C VAL A 146 17.83 5.82 5.47
N LYS A 147 17.24 6.84 4.85
CA LYS A 147 17.04 8.14 5.51
C LYS A 147 16.13 8.04 6.72
N LYS A 148 15.04 7.25 6.60
CA LYS A 148 14.09 7.02 7.70
C LYS A 148 13.48 5.63 7.63
N VAL A 149 13.36 5.01 8.81
CA VAL A 149 12.58 3.80 9.08
C VAL A 149 11.33 4.20 9.84
N ILE A 150 10.18 4.04 9.22
CA ILE A 150 8.88 4.31 9.85
C ILE A 150 8.42 3.02 10.51
N ILE A 151 8.26 3.05 11.83
CA ILE A 151 7.84 1.91 12.63
C ILE A 151 6.39 2.09 13.08
N THR A 152 5.54 1.13 12.71
CA THR A 152 4.18 1.02 13.22
C THR A 152 3.95 -0.31 13.92
N SER A 153 2.82 -0.46 14.57
CA SER A 153 2.36 -1.71 15.18
C SER A 153 0.95 -2.03 14.70
N ALA A 154 0.62 -3.30 14.57
CA ALA A 154 -0.78 -3.70 14.34
C ALA A 154 -1.72 -3.09 15.40
N ALA A 155 -1.21 -2.88 16.62
CA ALA A 155 -1.93 -2.24 17.71
C ALA A 155 -2.34 -0.79 17.44
N ASP A 156 -1.62 -0.06 16.60
CA ASP A 156 -1.87 1.38 16.39
C ASP A 156 -3.20 1.64 15.67
N GLU A 157 -3.71 0.65 14.95
CA GLU A 157 -5.00 0.74 14.26
C GLU A 157 -6.10 -0.13 14.91
N LEU A 158 -5.85 -0.71 16.10
CA LEU A 158 -6.87 -1.41 16.89
C LEU A 158 -7.65 -0.45 17.78
N GLY A 159 -8.82 -0.89 18.28
CA GLY A 159 -9.53 -0.18 19.34
C GLY A 159 -8.73 -0.20 20.66
N ALA A 160 -8.95 0.78 21.55
CA ALA A 160 -8.12 1.03 22.75
C ALA A 160 -7.85 -0.22 23.60
N VAL A 161 -8.88 -1.03 23.88
CA VAL A 161 -8.74 -2.24 24.71
C VAL A 161 -7.87 -3.29 24.03
N LYS A 162 -8.14 -3.59 22.75
CA LYS A 162 -7.35 -4.55 21.97
C LYS A 162 -5.92 -4.06 21.76
N SER A 163 -5.73 -2.76 21.54
CA SER A 163 -4.41 -2.13 21.42
C SER A 163 -3.59 -2.33 22.69
N ALA A 164 -4.16 -2.06 23.86
CA ALA A 164 -3.49 -2.24 25.15
C ALA A 164 -3.11 -3.71 25.40
N ALA A 165 -4.04 -4.64 25.17
CA ALA A 165 -3.79 -6.08 25.30
C ALA A 165 -2.68 -6.54 24.33
N PHE A 166 -2.72 -6.15 23.07
CA PHE A 166 -1.72 -6.50 22.07
C PHE A 166 -0.32 -5.99 22.45
N LYS A 167 -0.23 -4.73 22.91
CA LYS A 167 1.03 -4.12 23.36
C LYS A 167 1.61 -4.84 24.57
N LEU A 168 0.76 -5.21 25.53
CA LEU A 168 1.19 -5.95 26.73
C LEU A 168 1.76 -7.34 26.35
N MET A 169 1.06 -8.08 25.49
CA MET A 169 1.48 -9.42 25.04
C MET A 169 2.80 -9.41 24.26
N ASN A 170 3.08 -8.33 23.53
CA ASN A 170 4.24 -8.23 22.63
C ASN A 170 5.37 -7.34 23.18
N ALA A 171 5.22 -6.72 24.36
CA ALA A 171 6.16 -5.77 24.93
C ALA A 171 7.60 -6.31 25.07
N LYS A 172 7.75 -7.61 25.34
CA LYS A 172 9.07 -8.25 25.47
C LYS A 172 9.69 -8.68 24.13
N LYS A 173 8.88 -8.84 23.08
CA LYS A 173 9.30 -9.36 21.77
C LYS A 173 9.75 -8.25 20.83
N ASN A 174 9.07 -7.11 20.86
CA ASN A 174 9.23 -6.03 19.88
C ASN A 174 10.08 -4.90 20.45
N LYS A 175 11.41 -5.14 20.54
CA LYS A 175 12.35 -4.12 21.04
C LYS A 175 12.86 -3.26 19.87
N VAL A 176 12.27 -2.08 19.72
CA VAL A 176 12.75 -1.05 18.78
C VAL A 176 13.74 -0.14 19.52
N ASN A 177 14.90 0.12 18.89
CA ASN A 177 15.86 1.10 19.43
C ASN A 177 15.33 2.51 19.25
N LYS A 178 14.85 3.11 20.31
CA LYS A 178 14.29 4.46 20.32
C LYS A 178 15.34 5.57 20.19
N ALA A 179 16.61 5.26 20.42
CA ALA A 179 17.72 6.20 20.28
C ALA A 179 18.26 6.28 18.85
N ASP A 180 17.79 5.42 17.96
CA ASP A 180 18.18 5.42 16.56
C ASP A 180 17.54 6.62 15.83
N ALA A 181 18.38 7.51 15.34
CA ALA A 181 17.95 8.74 14.67
C ALA A 181 17.26 8.49 13.31
N SER A 182 17.47 7.31 12.72
CA SER A 182 16.76 6.91 11.49
C SER A 182 15.30 6.53 11.77
N VAL A 183 14.98 6.07 12.99
CA VAL A 183 13.66 5.58 13.37
C VAL A 183 12.68 6.70 13.68
N ILE A 184 11.50 6.61 13.10
CA ILE A 184 10.33 7.43 13.44
C ILE A 184 9.13 6.52 13.73
N PHE A 185 8.46 6.74 14.88
CA PHE A 185 7.26 5.98 15.22
C PHE A 185 6.02 6.52 14.51
N TRP A 186 5.07 5.64 14.23
CA TRP A 186 3.82 5.94 13.53
C TRP A 186 3.10 7.19 14.05
N LYS A 187 3.01 7.32 15.38
CA LYS A 187 2.37 8.48 16.00
C LYS A 187 3.05 9.80 15.62
N ASP A 188 4.39 9.82 15.61
CA ASP A 188 5.18 11.01 15.30
C ASP A 188 5.19 11.26 13.79
N PHE A 189 5.25 10.20 12.98
CA PHE A 189 5.10 10.26 11.53
C PHE A 189 3.78 10.95 11.13
N ILE A 190 2.64 10.51 11.68
CA ILE A 190 1.33 11.13 11.45
C ILE A 190 1.28 12.53 12.09
N GLY A 191 1.87 12.69 13.27
CA GLY A 191 1.92 13.97 13.99
C GLY A 191 2.63 15.07 13.22
N ASN A 192 3.76 14.76 12.59
CA ASN A 192 4.53 15.70 11.79
C ASN A 192 3.75 16.17 10.55
N GLY A 193 2.92 15.31 9.97
CA GLY A 193 2.07 15.64 8.84
C GLY A 193 1.00 16.71 9.13
N LYS A 194 0.60 16.89 10.40
CA LYS A 194 -0.47 17.86 10.77
C LYS A 194 -0.15 19.32 10.40
N LYS A 195 1.13 19.66 10.20
CA LYS A 195 1.57 21.00 9.80
C LYS A 195 1.66 21.19 8.30
N VAL A 196 1.44 20.13 7.53
CA VAL A 196 1.54 20.14 6.07
C VAL A 196 0.21 20.55 5.45
N ASP A 197 0.24 21.54 4.58
CA ASP A 197 -0.87 21.84 3.67
C ASP A 197 -0.82 20.82 2.50
N LEU A 198 -1.48 19.68 2.71
CA LEU A 198 -1.42 18.55 1.78
C LEU A 198 -1.93 18.92 0.38
N ALA A 199 -2.85 19.89 0.25
CA ALA A 199 -3.41 20.30 -1.04
C ALA A 199 -2.34 20.72 -2.05
N LYS A 200 -1.22 21.26 -1.58
CA LYS A 200 -0.08 21.70 -2.41
C LYS A 200 0.75 20.54 -2.99
N TYR A 201 0.56 19.32 -2.49
CA TYR A 201 1.38 18.15 -2.82
C TYR A 201 0.58 17.03 -3.49
N ILE A 202 -0.73 17.22 -3.65
CA ILE A 202 -1.58 16.24 -4.36
C ILE A 202 -1.21 16.25 -5.84
N VAL A 203 -1.02 15.05 -6.39
CA VAL A 203 -0.71 14.82 -7.79
C VAL A 203 -1.76 13.90 -8.40
N HIS A 204 -2.49 14.39 -9.40
CA HIS A 204 -3.38 13.57 -10.22
C HIS A 204 -2.57 12.90 -11.34
N MET A 205 -2.14 11.68 -11.10
CA MET A 205 -1.37 10.93 -12.08
C MET A 205 -2.28 10.20 -13.07
N PRO A 206 -1.92 10.15 -14.37
CA PRO A 206 -2.60 9.29 -15.32
C PRO A 206 -2.41 7.81 -14.95
N ALA A 207 -3.35 6.96 -15.38
CA ALA A 207 -3.36 5.55 -14.98
C ALA A 207 -2.16 4.73 -15.49
N ASN A 208 -1.46 5.16 -16.54
CA ASN A 208 -0.29 4.46 -17.07
C ASN A 208 1.01 4.69 -16.29
N GLU A 209 1.03 5.63 -15.34
CA GLU A 209 2.17 5.83 -14.45
C GLU A 209 2.32 4.70 -13.43
N THR A 210 3.56 4.40 -13.05
CA THR A 210 3.85 3.37 -12.05
C THR A 210 3.29 3.77 -10.69
N ALA A 211 2.45 2.91 -10.13
CA ALA A 211 1.84 3.11 -8.81
C ALA A 211 2.52 2.26 -7.73
N VAL A 212 2.84 1.01 -8.06
CA VAL A 212 3.38 0.02 -7.13
C VAL A 212 4.48 -0.81 -7.82
N ILE A 213 5.51 -1.18 -7.07
CA ILE A 213 6.49 -2.19 -7.49
C ILE A 213 6.32 -3.43 -6.59
N LEU A 214 6.18 -4.60 -7.21
CA LEU A 214 6.17 -5.89 -6.54
C LEU A 214 7.35 -6.73 -7.03
N PHE A 215 7.95 -7.51 -6.13
CA PHE A 215 9.03 -8.40 -6.51
C PHE A 215 8.52 -9.83 -6.76
N SER A 216 8.81 -10.36 -7.94
CA SER A 216 8.41 -11.72 -8.28
C SER A 216 9.34 -12.74 -7.61
N GLY A 217 8.76 -13.80 -7.01
CA GLY A 217 9.52 -14.99 -6.65
C GLY A 217 9.91 -15.75 -7.93
N GLY A 218 11.07 -15.43 -8.49
CA GLY A 218 11.53 -16.05 -9.74
C GLY A 218 11.80 -17.55 -9.57
N THR A 219 11.19 -18.38 -10.41
CA THR A 219 11.48 -19.83 -10.49
C THR A 219 12.79 -20.12 -11.21
N THR A 220 13.41 -19.14 -11.87
CA THR A 220 14.53 -19.32 -12.80
C THR A 220 15.72 -18.39 -12.60
N GLY A 221 15.83 -17.66 -11.48
CA GLY A 221 16.96 -16.74 -11.27
C GLY A 221 16.67 -15.56 -10.35
N VAL A 222 17.28 -14.43 -10.65
CA VAL A 222 17.21 -13.21 -9.84
C VAL A 222 15.77 -12.66 -9.84
N THR A 223 15.26 -12.39 -8.65
CA THR A 223 13.96 -11.73 -8.44
C THR A 223 13.92 -10.38 -9.17
N LYS A 224 12.84 -10.09 -9.86
CA LYS A 224 12.64 -8.85 -10.64
C LYS A 224 11.60 -7.96 -10.00
N GLY A 225 11.86 -6.67 -9.97
CA GLY A 225 10.88 -5.65 -9.60
C GLY A 225 9.88 -5.42 -10.75
N ILE A 226 8.63 -5.80 -10.55
CA ILE A 226 7.55 -5.64 -11.53
C ILE A 226 6.86 -4.31 -11.26
N GLN A 227 6.93 -3.39 -12.21
CA GLN A 227 6.23 -2.11 -12.14
C GLN A 227 4.75 -2.31 -12.53
N LEU A 228 3.86 -2.00 -11.62
CA LEU A 228 2.42 -2.02 -11.83
C LEU A 228 1.90 -0.58 -11.89
N SER A 229 1.26 -0.26 -13.00
CA SER A 229 0.64 1.05 -13.21
C SER A 229 -0.74 1.13 -12.56
N GLY A 230 -1.27 2.35 -12.38
CA GLY A 230 -2.66 2.54 -11.99
C GLY A 230 -3.64 1.84 -12.93
N MET A 231 -3.30 1.76 -14.24
CA MET A 231 -4.11 1.05 -15.23
C MET A 231 -4.23 -0.45 -14.93
N ASN A 232 -3.13 -1.12 -14.49
CA ASN A 232 -3.18 -2.53 -14.13
C ASN A 232 -4.17 -2.78 -12.98
N PHE A 233 -4.18 -1.91 -11.96
CA PHE A 233 -5.12 -2.02 -10.83
C PHE A 233 -6.55 -1.70 -11.26
N ASN A 234 -6.77 -0.61 -12.03
CA ASN A 234 -8.10 -0.22 -12.50
C ASN A 234 -8.70 -1.30 -13.40
N ALA A 235 -7.90 -1.87 -14.30
CA ALA A 235 -8.33 -2.96 -15.17
C ALA A 235 -8.68 -4.21 -14.37
N LEU A 236 -7.81 -4.65 -13.46
CA LEU A 236 -8.07 -5.81 -12.60
C LEU A 236 -9.35 -5.64 -11.79
N GLY A 237 -9.55 -4.48 -11.17
CA GLY A 237 -10.73 -4.19 -10.37
C GLY A 237 -12.03 -4.27 -11.19
N LEU A 238 -12.06 -3.63 -12.37
CA LEU A 238 -13.23 -3.64 -13.24
C LEU A 238 -13.49 -5.00 -13.89
N GLN A 239 -12.44 -5.72 -14.30
CA GLN A 239 -12.55 -7.08 -14.83
C GLN A 239 -13.10 -8.03 -13.76
N THR A 240 -12.59 -7.95 -12.53
CA THR A 240 -13.12 -8.74 -11.41
C THR A 240 -14.59 -8.41 -11.15
N ALA A 241 -14.95 -7.13 -11.15
CA ALA A 241 -16.35 -6.72 -10.97
C ALA A 241 -17.25 -7.25 -12.09
N ALA A 242 -16.82 -7.18 -13.35
CA ALA A 242 -17.57 -7.68 -14.49
C ALA A 242 -17.73 -9.22 -14.46
N MET A 243 -16.66 -9.95 -14.16
CA MET A 243 -16.67 -11.43 -14.11
C MET A 243 -17.47 -11.97 -12.93
N CYS A 244 -17.45 -11.29 -11.78
CA CYS A 244 -18.20 -11.72 -10.59
C CYS A 244 -19.65 -11.20 -10.56
N ASN A 245 -20.06 -10.39 -11.55
CA ASN A 245 -21.40 -9.84 -11.70
C ASN A 245 -21.88 -9.11 -10.42
N SER A 246 -23.19 -9.19 -10.11
CA SER A 246 -23.82 -8.49 -8.97
C SER A 246 -23.26 -8.82 -7.58
N VAL A 247 -22.45 -9.88 -7.48
CA VAL A 247 -21.91 -10.35 -6.19
C VAL A 247 -20.83 -9.42 -5.61
N VAL A 248 -20.21 -8.56 -6.43
CA VAL A 248 -19.03 -7.76 -5.99
C VAL A 248 -19.43 -6.50 -5.26
N ARG A 249 -20.57 -5.89 -5.61
CA ARG A 249 -21.03 -4.68 -4.93
C ARG A 249 -21.41 -5.01 -3.48
N HIS A 250 -20.77 -4.31 -2.55
CA HIS A 250 -20.92 -4.52 -1.11
C HIS A 250 -20.48 -5.91 -0.60
N ALA A 251 -19.70 -6.66 -1.38
CA ALA A 251 -19.10 -7.91 -0.95
C ALA A 251 -17.90 -7.68 -0.01
N ARG A 252 -17.57 -8.72 0.77
CA ARG A 252 -16.35 -8.72 1.58
C ARG A 252 -15.35 -9.69 0.95
N MET A 253 -14.13 -9.22 0.73
CA MET A 253 -13.02 -10.03 0.26
C MET A 253 -12.02 -10.25 1.39
N LEU A 254 -11.49 -11.45 1.50
CA LEU A 254 -10.38 -11.77 2.39
C LEU A 254 -9.07 -11.44 1.64
N ALA A 255 -8.17 -10.69 2.30
CA ALA A 255 -6.86 -10.28 1.77
C ALA A 255 -5.71 -10.81 2.64
#